data_bb4b31f24571042783e688f33b6ff47c
#
_entry.id   bb4b31f24571042783e688f33b6ff47c
#
_cell.length_a   1.000
_cell.length_b   1.000
_cell.length_c   1.000
_cell.angle_alpha   90.00
_cell.angle_beta   90.00
_cell.angle_gamma   90.00
#
_symmetry.space_group_name_H-M   'P 1'
#
loop_
_entity.id
_entity.type
_entity.pdbx_description
1 polymer ?
#
loop_
_entity_poly.entity_id
_entity_poly.type
_entity_poly.pdbx_seq_one_letter_code
_entity_poly.pdbx_strand_id
1 'polypeptide(L)'
;VSGIQLSVNDMVRTGDWIVVQGTLANGVVIDITLITVKVQNFDNTIVTVPTYSLVTSSFQNWRGMEEGGGRRMTVNLNIDMDCVHFCTPDELEHLSSKVQVPAKGDHITNLELYRTYLATYIHRHPGINNNILTMVRYMDPTSTGLPVQIYCFTKNTSWAIYEGVKSQITDHAIASARDFGLKIFNWGE
;
A
#
# COMPACT_ATOMS: atom_id res chain seq x y z
N VAL A 1 10.56 -25.40 -30.17
CA VAL A 1 10.71 -25.81 -28.76
C VAL A 1 11.68 -24.87 -28.02
N SER A 2 12.86 -24.61 -28.62
CA SER A 2 13.87 -23.72 -28.00
C SER A 2 13.41 -22.26 -27.81
N GLY A 3 12.55 -21.75 -28.71
CA GLY A 3 12.02 -20.39 -28.61
C GLY A 3 11.04 -20.21 -27.45
N ILE A 4 10.25 -21.22 -27.12
CA ILE A 4 9.33 -21.20 -25.97
C ILE A 4 10.14 -21.21 -24.68
N GLN A 5 11.17 -22.03 -24.57
CA GLN A 5 12.02 -22.10 -23.38
C GLN A 5 12.78 -20.78 -23.10
N LEU A 6 13.32 -20.16 -24.15
CA LEU A 6 13.97 -18.84 -24.01
C LEU A 6 12.99 -17.76 -23.61
N SER A 7 11.80 -17.75 -24.19
CA SER A 7 10.76 -16.78 -23.85
C SER A 7 10.30 -16.90 -22.38
N VAL A 8 10.14 -18.11 -21.88
CA VAL A 8 9.76 -18.34 -20.47
C VAL A 8 10.89 -17.97 -19.52
N ASN A 9 12.13 -18.27 -19.84
CA ASN A 9 13.28 -17.92 -18.98
C ASN A 9 13.49 -16.41 -18.83
N ASP A 10 13.15 -15.61 -19.84
CA ASP A 10 13.19 -14.15 -19.74
C ASP A 10 12.00 -13.59 -18.94
N MET A 11 10.84 -14.24 -19.01
CA MET A 11 9.62 -13.81 -18.35
C MET A 11 9.58 -14.26 -16.89
N VAL A 12 10.13 -15.46 -16.59
CA VAL A 12 10.08 -16.10 -15.26
C VAL A 12 11.43 -16.77 -14.98
N ARG A 13 11.90 -16.61 -13.75
CA ARG A 13 13.12 -17.25 -13.22
C ARG A 13 12.81 -17.98 -11.91
N THR A 14 13.60 -18.99 -11.59
CA THR A 14 13.57 -19.60 -10.25
C THR A 14 13.86 -18.52 -9.20
N GLY A 15 13.03 -18.46 -8.16
CA GLY A 15 13.07 -17.43 -7.13
C GLY A 15 12.07 -16.29 -7.34
N ASP A 16 11.51 -16.12 -8.54
CA ASP A 16 10.47 -15.12 -8.78
C ASP A 16 9.18 -15.46 -8.03
N TRP A 17 8.58 -14.46 -7.42
CA TRP A 17 7.20 -14.56 -6.96
C TRP A 17 6.25 -14.26 -8.13
N ILE A 18 5.42 -15.22 -8.49
CA ILE A 18 4.43 -15.10 -9.56
C ILE A 18 3.01 -15.39 -9.08
N VAL A 19 2.05 -14.76 -9.74
CA VAL A 19 0.62 -15.05 -9.61
C VAL A 19 0.07 -15.37 -10.98
N VAL A 20 -0.45 -16.57 -11.17
CA VAL A 20 -1.04 -17.01 -12.44
C VAL A 20 -2.55 -17.02 -12.30
N GLN A 21 -3.22 -16.11 -13.01
CA GLN A 21 -4.66 -15.97 -12.97
C GLN A 21 -5.37 -17.24 -13.47
N GLY A 22 -6.51 -17.55 -12.85
CA GLY A 22 -7.27 -18.76 -13.19
C GLY A 22 -6.66 -20.07 -12.68
N THR A 23 -5.58 -19.98 -11.90
CA THR A 23 -4.94 -21.11 -11.21
C THR A 23 -4.78 -20.82 -9.73
N LEU A 24 -4.34 -21.81 -8.94
CA LEU A 24 -4.00 -21.64 -7.54
C LEU A 24 -2.55 -21.15 -7.32
N ALA A 25 -1.80 -20.89 -8.40
CA ALA A 25 -0.40 -20.47 -8.29
C ALA A 25 -0.28 -19.03 -7.80
N ASN A 26 0.18 -18.86 -6.58
CA ASN A 26 0.56 -17.59 -5.96
C ASN A 26 1.70 -17.84 -4.97
N GLY A 27 2.92 -17.71 -5.44
CA GLY A 27 4.09 -18.03 -4.63
C GLY A 27 5.39 -17.97 -5.43
N VAL A 28 6.42 -18.57 -4.88
CA VAL A 28 7.78 -18.51 -5.42
C VAL A 28 8.04 -19.68 -6.37
N VAL A 29 8.58 -19.39 -7.54
CA VAL A 29 9.01 -20.39 -8.52
C VAL A 29 10.20 -21.16 -7.96
N ILE A 30 10.03 -22.47 -7.79
CA ILE A 30 11.07 -23.36 -7.27
C ILE A 30 11.77 -24.20 -8.33
N ASP A 31 11.08 -24.46 -9.45
CA ASP A 31 11.63 -25.25 -10.53
C ASP A 31 10.98 -24.90 -11.88
N ILE A 32 11.77 -24.88 -12.94
CA ILE A 32 11.32 -24.63 -14.30
C ILE A 32 11.88 -25.73 -15.20
N THR A 33 10.97 -26.46 -15.81
CA THR A 33 11.32 -27.49 -16.84
C THR A 33 10.82 -27.02 -18.21
N LEU A 34 11.04 -27.83 -19.22
CA LEU A 34 10.56 -27.54 -20.57
C LEU A 34 9.03 -27.45 -20.68
N ILE A 35 8.32 -28.20 -19.85
CA ILE A 35 6.87 -28.36 -19.94
C ILE A 35 6.11 -27.88 -18.69
N THR A 36 6.80 -27.68 -17.57
CA THR A 36 6.17 -27.27 -16.30
C THR A 36 6.97 -26.25 -15.52
N VAL A 37 6.27 -25.40 -14.79
CA VAL A 37 6.79 -24.51 -13.77
C VAL A 37 6.17 -24.89 -12.44
N LYS A 38 7.00 -25.16 -11.41
CA LYS A 38 6.54 -25.44 -10.05
C LYS A 38 6.63 -24.20 -9.22
N VAL A 39 5.51 -23.83 -8.60
CA VAL A 39 5.35 -22.68 -7.72
C VAL A 39 5.06 -23.17 -6.30
N GLN A 40 5.89 -22.80 -5.36
CA GLN A 40 5.61 -23.00 -3.95
C GLN A 40 4.82 -21.81 -3.42
N ASN A 41 3.55 -22.05 -3.09
CA ASN A 41 2.66 -21.05 -2.52
C ASN A 41 3.08 -20.73 -1.08
N PHE A 42 2.60 -19.60 -0.57
CA PHE A 42 2.91 -19.15 0.81
C PHE A 42 2.32 -20.02 1.91
N ASP A 43 1.35 -20.89 1.61
CA ASP A 43 0.83 -21.94 2.49
C ASP A 43 1.64 -23.25 2.43
N ASN A 44 2.82 -23.24 1.80
CA ASN A 44 3.70 -24.39 1.56
C ASN A 44 3.16 -25.43 0.57
N THR A 45 2.05 -25.22 -0.09
CA THR A 45 1.61 -26.09 -1.18
C THR A 45 2.40 -25.85 -2.45
N ILE A 46 2.55 -26.88 -3.29
CA ILE A 46 3.19 -26.76 -4.59
C ILE A 46 2.14 -26.85 -5.68
N VAL A 47 2.09 -25.82 -6.53
CA VAL A 47 1.26 -25.78 -7.72
C VAL A 47 2.13 -25.95 -8.95
N THR A 48 1.77 -26.88 -9.81
CA THR A 48 2.45 -27.10 -11.08
C THR A 48 1.63 -26.49 -12.22
N VAL A 49 2.23 -25.55 -12.94
CA VAL A 49 1.60 -24.85 -14.06
C VAL A 49 2.30 -25.28 -15.35
N PRO A 50 1.56 -25.63 -16.42
CA PRO A 50 2.18 -25.88 -17.72
C PRO A 50 2.95 -24.66 -18.22
N THR A 51 4.17 -24.83 -18.69
CA THR A 51 4.99 -23.74 -19.26
C THR A 51 4.26 -22.99 -20.37
N TYR A 52 3.49 -23.72 -21.17
CA TYR A 52 2.67 -23.14 -22.24
C TYR A 52 1.65 -22.12 -21.73
N SER A 53 1.08 -22.31 -20.55
CA SER A 53 0.11 -21.38 -19.95
C SER A 53 0.73 -20.03 -19.65
N LEU A 54 2.01 -19.97 -19.29
CA LEU A 54 2.71 -18.70 -19.03
C LEU A 54 3.03 -17.92 -20.32
N VAL A 55 3.03 -18.59 -21.46
CA VAL A 55 3.25 -17.95 -22.78
C VAL A 55 1.94 -17.44 -23.37
N THR A 56 0.83 -18.15 -23.12
CA THR A 56 -0.48 -17.86 -23.75
C THR A 56 -1.44 -17.06 -22.90
N SER A 57 -1.18 -16.98 -21.59
CA SER A 57 -2.03 -16.26 -20.64
C SER A 57 -1.23 -15.20 -19.91
N SER A 58 -1.93 -14.17 -19.41
CA SER A 58 -1.30 -13.17 -18.55
C SER A 58 -1.01 -13.74 -17.16
N PHE A 59 0.13 -13.40 -16.61
CA PHE A 59 0.50 -13.66 -15.24
C PHE A 59 1.21 -12.43 -14.65
N GLN A 60 1.23 -12.31 -13.34
CA GLN A 60 1.91 -11.23 -12.64
C GLN A 60 3.24 -11.76 -12.10
N ASN A 61 4.33 -11.06 -12.40
CA ASN A 61 5.66 -11.31 -11.83
C ASN A 61 6.04 -10.15 -10.88
N TRP A 62 6.27 -10.47 -9.62
CA TRP A 62 6.59 -9.50 -8.59
C TRP A 62 8.09 -9.15 -8.49
N ARG A 63 8.95 -9.72 -9.32
CA ARG A 63 10.38 -9.39 -9.39
C ARG A 63 10.62 -7.88 -9.56
N GLY A 64 9.83 -7.21 -10.40
CA GLY A 64 9.91 -5.77 -10.60
C GLY A 64 9.65 -4.96 -9.33
N MET A 65 8.85 -5.46 -8.38
CA MET A 65 8.65 -4.86 -7.07
C MET A 65 9.93 -4.96 -6.22
N GLU A 66 10.57 -6.12 -6.21
CA GLU A 66 11.79 -6.36 -5.44
C GLU A 66 12.97 -5.56 -6.00
N GLU A 67 13.15 -5.55 -7.32
CA GLU A 67 14.20 -4.80 -8.01
C GLU A 67 13.92 -3.28 -8.04
N GLY A 68 12.65 -2.88 -8.09
CA GLY A 68 12.21 -1.48 -8.10
C GLY A 68 12.34 -0.75 -6.75
N GLY A 69 12.78 -1.46 -5.71
CA GLY A 69 13.10 -0.87 -4.40
C GLY A 69 11.89 -0.43 -3.58
N GLY A 70 10.70 -1.01 -3.81
CA GLY A 70 9.53 -0.65 -3.03
C GLY A 70 8.33 -1.56 -3.20
N ARG A 71 7.69 -1.91 -2.08
CA ARG A 71 6.40 -2.59 -2.06
C ARG A 71 5.28 -1.61 -1.78
N ARG A 72 4.29 -1.53 -2.69
CA ARG A 72 3.15 -0.64 -2.53
C ARG A 72 2.35 -0.95 -1.27
N MET A 73 2.02 0.09 -0.53
CA MET A 73 1.18 0.03 0.65
C MET A 73 0.04 1.04 0.53
N THR A 74 -1.16 0.61 0.88
CA THR A 74 -2.32 1.46 1.05
C THR A 74 -2.94 1.24 2.43
N VAL A 75 -3.29 2.34 3.10
CA VAL A 75 -4.06 2.33 4.35
C VAL A 75 -5.24 3.26 4.15
N ASN A 76 -6.44 2.78 4.37
CA ASN A 76 -7.67 3.56 4.28
C ASN A 76 -8.27 3.72 5.68
N LEU A 77 -8.56 4.96 6.06
CA LEU A 77 -9.27 5.30 7.29
C LEU A 77 -10.55 6.03 6.91
N ASN A 78 -11.68 5.49 7.27
CA ASN A 78 -12.97 6.14 7.03
C ASN A 78 -13.23 7.16 8.14
N ILE A 79 -13.18 8.43 7.78
CA ILE A 79 -13.44 9.53 8.70
C ILE A 79 -14.94 9.83 8.72
N ASP A 80 -15.52 9.93 9.91
CA ASP A 80 -16.87 10.41 10.10
C ASP A 80 -16.97 11.87 9.60
N MET A 81 -17.81 12.11 8.61
CA MET A 81 -17.91 13.43 7.97
C MET A 81 -18.54 14.47 8.89
N ASP A 82 -19.32 14.08 9.90
CA ASP A 82 -19.96 15.00 10.84
C ASP A 82 -18.96 15.70 11.75
N CYS A 83 -17.76 15.16 11.91
CA CYS A 83 -16.69 15.80 12.69
C CYS A 83 -15.80 16.76 11.88
N VAL A 84 -16.02 16.87 10.56
CA VAL A 84 -15.24 17.76 9.70
C VAL A 84 -15.80 19.18 9.76
N HIS A 85 -14.93 20.14 10.10
CA HIS A 85 -15.32 21.55 10.21
C HIS A 85 -14.18 22.48 9.83
N PHE A 86 -14.52 23.75 9.58
CA PHE A 86 -13.52 24.81 9.44
C PHE A 86 -12.94 25.15 10.81
N CYS A 87 -11.61 25.17 10.90
CA CYS A 87 -10.92 25.49 12.14
C CYS A 87 -11.19 26.92 12.59
N THR A 88 -11.42 27.10 13.90
CA THR A 88 -11.35 28.41 14.53
C THR A 88 -9.91 28.91 14.56
N PRO A 89 -9.65 30.23 14.74
CA PRO A 89 -8.29 30.74 14.86
C PRO A 89 -7.45 30.05 15.92
N ASP A 90 -8.03 29.74 17.08
CA ASP A 90 -7.35 29.06 18.19
C ASP A 90 -7.00 27.62 17.85
N GLU A 91 -7.92 26.88 17.19
CA GLU A 91 -7.66 25.53 16.69
C GLU A 91 -6.57 25.54 15.62
N LEU A 92 -6.62 26.53 14.72
CA LEU A 92 -5.63 26.66 13.66
C LEU A 92 -4.23 26.89 14.21
N GLU A 93 -4.09 27.77 15.22
CA GLU A 93 -2.81 28.01 15.89
C GLU A 93 -2.30 26.74 16.58
N HIS A 94 -3.15 26.08 17.34
CA HIS A 94 -2.80 24.84 18.05
C HIS A 94 -2.41 23.72 17.08
N LEU A 95 -3.19 23.45 16.05
CA LEU A 95 -2.98 22.36 15.11
C LEU A 95 -1.83 22.63 14.12
N SER A 96 -1.62 23.89 13.71
CA SER A 96 -0.52 24.28 12.84
C SER A 96 0.84 23.97 13.46
N SER A 97 0.95 24.07 14.78
CA SER A 97 2.17 23.69 15.50
C SER A 97 2.52 22.21 15.35
N LYS A 98 1.52 21.35 15.23
CA LYS A 98 1.69 19.89 15.03
C LYS A 98 2.04 19.55 13.58
N VAL A 99 1.50 20.28 12.62
CA VAL A 99 1.67 20.01 11.18
C VAL A 99 3.04 20.42 10.67
N GLN A 100 3.71 21.39 11.31
CA GLN A 100 5.00 21.97 10.93
C GLN A 100 5.02 22.54 9.49
N VAL A 101 3.86 22.79 8.92
CA VAL A 101 3.65 23.44 7.63
C VAL A 101 2.71 24.63 7.91
N PRO A 102 3.06 25.85 7.46
CA PRO A 102 2.16 26.99 7.64
C PRO A 102 0.83 26.70 6.94
N ALA A 103 -0.25 26.75 7.69
CA ALA A 103 -1.58 26.74 7.10
C ALA A 103 -1.73 28.01 6.25
N LYS A 104 -1.87 27.87 4.94
CA LYS A 104 -2.04 28.98 4.01
C LYS A 104 -3.48 29.01 3.53
N GLY A 105 -4.19 30.07 3.84
CA GLY A 105 -5.53 30.36 3.35
C GLY A 105 -6.56 30.57 4.45
N ASP A 106 -7.66 31.19 4.07
CA ASP A 106 -8.87 31.30 4.87
C ASP A 106 -9.68 30.02 4.71
N HIS A 107 -10.38 29.60 5.74
CA HIS A 107 -11.26 28.42 5.72
C HIS A 107 -10.56 27.06 5.60
N ILE A 108 -9.53 26.84 6.43
CA ILE A 108 -8.85 25.55 6.54
C ILE A 108 -9.67 24.61 7.44
N THR A 109 -9.83 23.36 7.00
CA THR A 109 -10.53 22.35 7.80
C THR A 109 -9.55 21.56 8.68
N ASN A 110 -10.08 21.03 9.80
CA ASN A 110 -9.35 20.09 10.64
C ASN A 110 -8.89 18.84 9.86
N LEU A 111 -9.69 18.41 8.89
CA LEU A 111 -9.36 17.28 8.00
C LEU A 111 -8.16 17.59 7.07
N GLU A 112 -8.07 18.82 6.54
CA GLU A 112 -6.94 19.24 5.71
C GLU A 112 -5.64 19.24 6.51
N LEU A 113 -5.68 19.73 7.74
CA LEU A 113 -4.54 19.72 8.64
C LEU A 113 -4.11 18.29 8.98
N TYR A 114 -5.05 17.41 9.23
CA TYR A 114 -4.75 16.00 9.48
C TYR A 114 -4.11 15.32 8.26
N ARG A 115 -4.65 15.53 7.05
CA ARG A 115 -4.06 15.01 5.82
C ARG A 115 -2.62 15.51 5.63
N THR A 116 -2.38 16.78 5.87
CA THR A 116 -1.05 17.38 5.75
C THR A 116 -0.08 16.83 6.81
N TYR A 117 -0.57 16.65 8.03
CA TYR A 117 0.17 15.99 9.10
C TYR A 117 0.59 14.56 8.71
N LEU A 118 -0.35 13.75 8.23
CA LEU A 118 -0.08 12.39 7.79
C LEU A 118 0.93 12.37 6.64
N ALA A 119 0.82 13.26 5.67
CA ALA A 119 1.76 13.34 4.56
C ALA A 119 3.19 13.64 5.07
N THR A 120 3.34 14.54 6.02
CA THR A 120 4.62 14.85 6.65
C THR A 120 5.17 13.67 7.44
N TYR A 121 4.31 13.00 8.21
CA TYR A 121 4.68 11.82 8.98
C TYR A 121 5.20 10.68 8.08
N ILE A 122 4.45 10.36 7.02
CA ILE A 122 4.81 9.31 6.06
C ILE A 122 6.14 9.66 5.37
N HIS A 123 6.33 10.92 4.96
CA HIS A 123 7.57 11.35 4.31
C HIS A 123 8.81 11.20 5.21
N ARG A 124 8.65 11.34 6.54
CA ARG A 124 9.71 11.19 7.53
C ARG A 124 9.90 9.76 8.02
N HIS A 125 8.97 8.86 7.71
CA HIS A 125 9.01 7.50 8.22
C HIS A 125 10.20 6.72 7.61
N PRO A 126 11.10 6.13 8.41
CA PRO A 126 12.35 5.52 7.91
C PRO A 126 12.11 4.31 7.01
N GLY A 127 10.97 3.63 7.15
CA GLY A 127 10.58 2.48 6.33
C GLY A 127 9.99 2.82 4.97
N ILE A 128 9.76 4.11 4.66
CA ILE A 128 9.13 4.56 3.42
C ILE A 128 10.16 5.02 2.39
N ASN A 129 9.95 4.61 1.15
CA ASN A 129 10.77 5.04 0.02
C ASN A 129 10.18 6.29 -0.63
N ASN A 130 10.77 7.45 -0.32
CA ASN A 130 10.33 8.74 -0.83
C ASN A 130 10.75 9.03 -2.29
N ASN A 131 11.52 8.14 -2.92
CA ASN A 131 11.87 8.26 -4.34
C ASN A 131 10.76 7.75 -5.26
N ILE A 132 9.74 7.11 -4.68
CA ILE A 132 8.56 6.62 -5.38
C ILE A 132 7.35 7.44 -4.91
N LEU A 133 6.28 7.45 -5.70
CA LEU A 133 5.06 8.19 -5.42
C LEU A 133 4.56 7.95 -3.99
N THR A 134 4.46 9.03 -3.22
CA THR A 134 3.92 9.03 -1.86
C THR A 134 2.88 10.13 -1.75
N MET A 135 1.67 9.79 -1.27
CA MET A 135 0.60 10.76 -1.10
C MET A 135 -0.37 10.33 0.00
N VAL A 136 -1.07 11.31 0.56
CA VAL A 136 -2.27 11.12 1.35
C VAL A 136 -3.41 11.87 0.65
N ARG A 137 -4.47 11.14 0.30
CA ARG A 137 -5.58 11.68 -0.50
C ARG A 137 -6.93 11.32 0.11
N TYR A 138 -7.95 12.03 -0.32
CA TYR A 138 -9.33 11.64 -0.10
C TYR A 138 -9.81 10.78 -1.26
N MET A 139 -10.62 9.79 -0.94
CA MET A 139 -11.41 9.06 -1.93
C MET A 139 -12.85 9.60 -1.92
N ASP A 140 -13.70 9.06 -2.78
CA ASP A 140 -15.10 9.49 -2.81
C ASP A 140 -15.81 9.14 -1.50
N PRO A 141 -16.69 10.03 -0.98
CA PRO A 141 -17.48 9.77 0.20
C PRO A 141 -18.32 8.50 0.06
N THR A 142 -18.43 7.75 1.16
CA THR A 142 -19.21 6.50 1.23
C THR A 142 -20.25 6.60 2.34
N SER A 143 -21.14 5.61 2.40
CA SER A 143 -22.09 5.47 3.53
C SER A 143 -21.42 5.22 4.89
N THR A 144 -20.13 4.89 4.89
CA THR A 144 -19.32 4.66 6.08
C THR A 144 -18.27 5.75 6.31
N GLY A 145 -18.51 6.95 5.78
CA GLY A 145 -17.62 8.09 5.94
C GLY A 145 -16.75 8.39 4.73
N LEU A 146 -15.81 9.31 4.89
CA LEU A 146 -14.84 9.71 3.88
C LEU A 146 -13.54 8.92 4.04
N PRO A 147 -13.15 8.09 3.08
CA PRO A 147 -11.88 7.39 3.13
C PRO A 147 -10.70 8.35 2.92
N VAL A 148 -9.85 8.47 3.93
CA VAL A 148 -8.52 9.07 3.82
C VAL A 148 -7.54 7.95 3.50
N GLN A 149 -6.94 7.99 2.32
CA GLN A 149 -6.01 6.96 1.86
C GLN A 149 -4.58 7.44 1.96
N ILE A 150 -3.77 6.71 2.70
CA ILE A 150 -2.31 6.77 2.63
C ILE A 150 -1.88 5.84 1.50
N TYR A 151 -1.10 6.36 0.57
CA TYR A 151 -0.54 5.63 -0.56
C TYR A 151 0.96 5.86 -0.61
N CYS A 152 1.75 4.82 -0.40
CA CYS A 152 3.20 4.91 -0.37
C CYS A 152 3.86 3.56 -0.68
N PHE A 153 5.20 3.54 -0.66
CA PHE A 153 5.98 2.33 -0.90
C PHE A 153 6.97 2.12 0.23
N THR A 154 7.03 0.89 0.76
CA THR A 154 8.04 0.53 1.77
C THR A 154 9.39 0.27 1.10
N LYS A 155 10.49 0.65 1.77
CA LYS A 155 11.86 0.37 1.29
C LYS A 155 12.16 -1.12 1.25
N ASN A 156 11.72 -1.83 2.28
CA ASN A 156 11.91 -3.28 2.36
C ASN A 156 10.66 -3.99 1.84
N THR A 157 10.86 -4.93 0.95
CA THR A 157 9.80 -5.69 0.27
C THR A 157 9.43 -6.99 0.98
N SER A 158 10.24 -7.43 1.96
CA SER A 158 9.96 -8.61 2.79
C SER A 158 8.60 -8.49 3.48
N TRP A 159 7.80 -9.53 3.41
CA TRP A 159 6.40 -9.49 3.87
C TRP A 159 6.28 -9.10 5.36
N ALA A 160 7.04 -9.75 6.23
CA ALA A 160 6.97 -9.46 7.66
C ALA A 160 7.37 -8.01 8.00
N ILE A 161 8.40 -7.48 7.35
CA ILE A 161 8.85 -6.09 7.55
C ILE A 161 7.81 -5.12 6.97
N TYR A 162 7.28 -5.41 5.79
CA TYR A 162 6.20 -4.63 5.18
C TYR A 162 4.97 -4.54 6.10
N GLU A 163 4.51 -5.66 6.66
CA GLU A 163 3.35 -5.66 7.57
C GLU A 163 3.66 -4.91 8.87
N GLY A 164 4.89 -4.99 9.38
CA GLY A 164 5.33 -4.21 10.53
C GLY A 164 5.27 -2.70 10.28
N VAL A 165 5.78 -2.23 9.16
CA VAL A 165 5.71 -0.81 8.75
C VAL A 165 4.26 -0.37 8.56
N LYS A 166 3.44 -1.19 7.89
CA LYS A 166 2.02 -0.92 7.68
C LYS A 166 1.26 -0.79 9.00
N SER A 167 1.52 -1.68 9.95
CA SER A 167 0.90 -1.65 11.27
C SER A 167 1.28 -0.37 12.03
N GLN A 168 2.57 0.00 12.06
CA GLN A 168 3.03 1.23 12.71
C GLN A 168 2.35 2.48 12.15
N ILE A 169 2.25 2.56 10.82
CA ILE A 169 1.59 3.70 10.15
C ILE A 169 0.09 3.71 10.44
N THR A 170 -0.56 2.56 10.43
CA THR A 170 -1.98 2.43 10.74
C THR A 170 -2.28 2.85 12.17
N ASP A 171 -1.52 2.34 13.14
CA ASP A 171 -1.66 2.69 14.56
C ASP A 171 -1.50 4.19 14.77
N HIS A 172 -0.46 4.78 14.18
CA HIS A 172 -0.20 6.21 14.29
C HIS A 172 -1.31 7.05 13.66
N ALA A 173 -1.78 6.68 12.49
CA ALA A 173 -2.85 7.39 11.81
C ALA A 173 -4.17 7.32 12.60
N ILE A 174 -4.52 6.16 13.16
CA ILE A 174 -5.71 6.02 14.02
C ILE A 174 -5.59 6.88 15.28
N ALA A 175 -4.47 6.79 15.97
CA ALA A 175 -4.28 7.50 17.24
C ALA A 175 -4.27 9.02 17.05
N SER A 176 -3.60 9.52 16.01
CA SER A 176 -3.46 10.96 15.76
C SER A 176 -4.73 11.64 15.25
N ALA A 177 -5.69 10.91 14.69
CA ALA A 177 -6.95 11.48 14.20
C ALA A 177 -7.69 12.29 15.29
N ARG A 178 -7.66 11.79 16.52
CA ARG A 178 -8.29 12.45 17.69
C ARG A 178 -7.69 13.82 18.00
N ASP A 179 -6.40 13.99 17.77
CA ASP A 179 -5.70 15.26 17.99
C ASP A 179 -6.23 16.38 17.09
N PHE A 180 -6.84 16.00 15.96
CA PHE A 180 -7.45 16.91 14.99
C PHE A 180 -8.99 16.98 15.14
N GLY A 181 -9.54 16.45 16.24
CA GLY A 181 -10.98 16.41 16.45
C GLY A 181 -11.74 15.47 15.51
N LEU A 182 -11.02 14.55 14.86
CA LEU A 182 -11.61 13.62 13.91
C LEU A 182 -11.97 12.28 14.55
N LYS A 183 -13.09 11.73 14.13
CA LYS A 183 -13.54 10.39 14.49
C LYS A 183 -13.38 9.47 13.31
N ILE A 184 -12.91 8.26 13.57
CA ILE A 184 -12.94 7.18 12.59
C ILE A 184 -14.30 6.51 12.69
N PHE A 185 -14.94 6.31 11.55
CA PHE A 185 -16.24 5.66 11.50
C PHE A 185 -16.19 4.27 12.14
N ASN A 186 -17.10 4.00 13.04
CA ASN A 186 -17.24 2.73 13.73
C ASN A 186 -18.70 2.30 13.71
N TRP A 187 -18.98 1.04 13.38
CA TRP A 187 -20.32 0.48 13.44
C TRP A 187 -20.73 0.29 14.90
N GLY A 188 -21.71 1.05 15.38
CA GLY A 188 -22.28 0.86 16.71
C GLY A 188 -22.27 2.07 17.66
N GLU A 189 -22.00 3.26 17.14
CA GLU A 189 -22.30 4.51 17.83
C GLU A 189 -23.53 5.20 17.25
#